data_ab8e463b27397d572cecafa908faf654
#
_entry.id   ab8e463b27397d572cecafa908faf654
#
_cell.length_a   1.000
_cell.length_b   1.000
_cell.length_c   1.000
_cell.angle_alpha   90.00
_cell.angle_beta   90.00
_cell.angle_gamma   90.00
#
_symmetry.space_group_name_H-M   'P 1'
#
loop_
_entity.id
_entity.type
_entity.pdbx_description
1 polymer ?
#
loop_
_entity_poly.entity_id
_entity_poly.type
_entity_poly.pdbx_seq_one_letter_code
_entity_poly.pdbx_strand_id
1 'polypeptide(L)'
;MAYTYRFIDTNENIIYVGYTAQTMAKRIGQHFTKGHLPKKCYKSIQRIEYIKWETKSDAQVMEVFYINKYHPRYNRLDHQNDHLNIQVADEKEWEVYQVIKKPNIKYEAENGVLTWIMWGALAYAIFEFLFLSR
;
A
#
# COMPACT_ATOMS: atom_id res chain seq x y z
N MET A 1 3.46 -21.14 2.02
CA MET A 1 3.81 -19.73 1.79
C MET A 1 2.92 -18.82 2.63
N ALA A 2 3.44 -17.71 3.08
CA ALA A 2 2.71 -16.75 3.88
C ALA A 2 3.11 -15.32 3.47
N TYR A 3 2.37 -14.34 3.93
CA TYR A 3 2.55 -12.96 3.53
C TYR A 3 2.44 -12.04 4.74
N THR A 4 3.30 -11.04 4.80
CA THR A 4 3.10 -9.83 5.60
C THR A 4 2.62 -8.74 4.65
N TYR A 5 1.58 -8.02 4.99
CA TYR A 5 1.01 -6.98 4.14
C TYR A 5 0.75 -5.71 4.93
N ARG A 6 0.69 -4.59 4.22
CA ARG A 6 0.43 -3.29 4.81
C ARG A 6 -0.53 -2.46 3.98
N PHE A 7 -1.29 -1.62 4.67
CA PHE A 7 -2.19 -0.65 4.09
C PHE A 7 -1.56 0.73 4.18
N ILE A 8 -1.54 1.44 3.07
CA ILE A 8 -0.95 2.77 2.94
C ILE A 8 -2.04 3.73 2.51
N ASP A 9 -2.14 4.87 3.21
CA ASP A 9 -3.12 5.90 2.90
C ASP A 9 -2.64 6.86 1.80
N THR A 10 -3.49 7.83 1.45
CA THR A 10 -3.18 8.82 0.40
C THR A 10 -2.06 9.78 0.76
N ASN A 11 -1.66 9.86 2.02
CA ASN A 11 -0.56 10.65 2.53
C ASN A 11 0.74 9.85 2.71
N GLU A 12 0.81 8.64 2.14
CA GLU A 12 1.95 7.72 2.26
C GLU A 12 2.20 7.22 3.69
N ASN A 13 1.21 7.30 4.57
CA ASN A 13 1.31 6.73 5.91
C ASN A 13 0.96 5.25 5.90
N ILE A 14 1.74 4.44 6.60
CA ILE A 14 1.43 3.05 6.85
C ILE A 14 0.41 3.01 8.00
N ILE A 15 -0.82 2.62 7.71
CA ILE A 15 -1.94 2.69 8.64
C ILE A 15 -2.30 1.35 9.28
N TYR A 16 -1.87 0.25 8.68
CA TYR A 16 -2.09 -1.10 9.18
C TYR A 16 -1.06 -2.07 8.65
N VAL A 17 -0.64 -3.02 9.47
CA VAL A 17 0.20 -4.17 9.11
C VAL A 17 -0.50 -5.44 9.59
N GLY A 18 -0.49 -6.47 8.76
CA GLY A 18 -1.04 -7.78 9.09
C GLY A 18 -0.26 -8.91 8.43
N TYR A 19 -0.54 -10.14 8.82
CA TYR A 19 -0.02 -11.32 8.14
C TYR A 19 -1.14 -12.27 7.72
N THR A 20 -0.83 -13.16 6.81
CA THR A 20 -1.73 -14.22 6.40
C THR A 20 -0.97 -15.46 5.92
N ALA A 21 -1.48 -16.64 6.24
CA ALA A 21 -1.06 -17.90 5.64
C ALA A 21 -1.96 -18.30 4.45
N GLN A 22 -2.96 -17.48 4.13
CA GLN A 22 -3.83 -17.64 2.96
C GLN A 22 -3.26 -16.88 1.77
N THR A 23 -3.88 -17.02 0.60
CA THR A 23 -3.56 -16.16 -0.54
C THR A 23 -3.90 -14.70 -0.23
N MET A 24 -3.16 -13.78 -0.82
CA MET A 24 -3.44 -12.36 -0.67
C MET A 24 -4.86 -12.01 -1.12
N ALA A 25 -5.31 -12.55 -2.25
CA ALA A 25 -6.66 -12.31 -2.77
C ALA A 25 -7.73 -12.69 -1.76
N LYS A 26 -7.62 -13.87 -1.13
CA LYS A 26 -8.57 -14.33 -0.12
C LYS A 26 -8.55 -13.46 1.13
N ARG A 27 -7.37 -13.13 1.63
CA ARG A 27 -7.23 -12.30 2.85
C ARG A 27 -7.74 -10.88 2.64
N ILE A 28 -7.38 -10.25 1.55
CA ILE A 28 -7.83 -8.88 1.23
C ILE A 28 -9.34 -8.87 0.96
N GLY A 29 -9.86 -9.88 0.25
CA GLY A 29 -11.31 -10.04 0.11
C GLY A 29 -12.05 -10.14 1.43
N GLN A 30 -11.52 -10.85 2.43
CA GLN A 30 -12.07 -10.93 3.77
C GLN A 30 -12.05 -9.57 4.49
N HIS A 31 -10.98 -8.79 4.35
CA HIS A 31 -10.94 -7.44 4.91
C HIS A 31 -12.06 -6.55 4.38
N PHE A 32 -12.31 -6.56 3.09
CA PHE A 32 -13.31 -5.70 2.47
C PHE A 32 -14.76 -6.21 2.59
N THR A 33 -14.97 -7.44 3.01
CA THR A 33 -16.32 -8.02 3.21
C THR A 33 -16.69 -8.17 4.68
N LYS A 34 -15.77 -8.71 5.48
CA LYS A 34 -15.97 -9.02 6.92
C LYS A 34 -14.84 -8.46 7.79
N GLY A 35 -14.25 -7.35 7.38
CA GLY A 35 -13.10 -6.78 8.04
C GLY A 35 -13.39 -6.34 9.47
N HIS A 36 -12.43 -6.57 10.36
CA HIS A 36 -12.48 -6.20 11.77
C HIS A 36 -12.03 -4.77 12.04
N LEU A 37 -11.45 -4.11 11.04
CA LEU A 37 -10.99 -2.73 11.17
C LEU A 37 -12.15 -1.74 10.96
N PRO A 38 -12.03 -0.52 11.49
CA PRO A 38 -13.03 0.51 11.26
C PRO A 38 -13.21 0.82 9.78
N LYS A 39 -14.43 1.14 9.37
CA LYS A 39 -14.74 1.54 7.99
C LYS A 39 -13.86 2.70 7.50
N LYS A 40 -13.50 3.60 8.39
CA LYS A 40 -12.60 4.73 8.12
C LYS A 40 -11.22 4.27 7.65
N CYS A 41 -10.71 3.16 8.20
CA CYS A 41 -9.47 2.55 7.74
C CYS A 41 -9.57 2.15 6.27
N TYR A 42 -10.56 1.33 5.94
CA TYR A 42 -10.73 0.83 4.57
C TYR A 42 -10.97 1.94 3.55
N LYS A 43 -11.68 2.99 3.92
CA LYS A 43 -11.92 4.16 3.05
C LYS A 43 -10.67 4.99 2.78
N SER A 44 -9.69 4.96 3.67
CA SER A 44 -8.46 5.74 3.55
C SER A 44 -7.34 5.03 2.79
N ILE A 45 -7.48 3.75 2.49
CA ILE A 45 -6.45 2.97 1.79
C ILE A 45 -6.26 3.48 0.37
N GLN A 46 -5.02 3.87 0.05
CA GLN A 46 -4.60 4.17 -1.31
C GLN A 46 -4.11 2.90 -2.02
N ARG A 47 -3.20 2.16 -1.39
CA ARG A 47 -2.63 0.94 -1.93
C ARG A 47 -2.35 -0.09 -0.84
N ILE A 48 -2.22 -1.31 -1.27
CA ILE A 48 -1.86 -2.46 -0.45
C ILE A 48 -0.54 -3.00 -0.97
N GLU A 49 0.40 -3.21 -0.07
CA GLU A 49 1.69 -3.80 -0.37
C GLU A 49 1.91 -5.06 0.45
N TYR A 50 2.74 -5.97 -0.03
CA TYR A 50 3.04 -7.24 0.64
C TYR A 50 4.49 -7.66 0.49
N ILE A 51 4.90 -8.55 1.38
CA ILE A 51 6.12 -9.33 1.27
C ILE A 51 5.76 -10.79 1.42
N LYS A 52 6.30 -11.62 0.53
CA LYS A 52 6.11 -13.07 0.55
C LYS A 52 7.16 -13.76 1.39
N TRP A 53 6.72 -14.69 2.21
CA TRP A 53 7.57 -15.52 3.08
C TRP A 53 7.35 -16.99 2.80
N GLU A 54 8.37 -17.81 3.04
CA GLU A 54 8.27 -19.25 2.86
C GLU A 54 7.42 -19.90 3.94
N THR A 55 7.48 -19.38 5.17
CA THR A 55 6.79 -19.94 6.33
C THR A 55 5.81 -18.94 6.95
N LYS A 56 4.80 -19.48 7.61
CA LYS A 56 3.87 -18.70 8.42
C LYS A 56 4.59 -18.01 9.59
N SER A 57 5.54 -18.69 10.21
CA SER A 57 6.29 -18.15 11.33
C SER A 57 7.10 -16.91 10.95
N ASP A 58 7.73 -16.92 9.78
CA ASP A 58 8.45 -15.76 9.26
C ASP A 58 7.50 -14.57 9.07
N ALA A 59 6.33 -14.82 8.46
CA ALA A 59 5.33 -13.76 8.26
C ALA A 59 4.83 -13.16 9.57
N GLN A 60 4.61 -13.99 10.60
CA GLN A 60 4.18 -13.56 11.93
C GLN A 60 5.25 -12.72 12.65
N VAL A 61 6.49 -13.17 12.64
CA VAL A 61 7.62 -12.44 13.23
C VAL A 61 7.80 -11.08 12.55
N MET A 62 7.74 -11.07 11.23
CA MET A 62 7.89 -9.82 10.47
C MET A 62 6.68 -8.88 10.62
N GLU A 63 5.47 -9.40 10.84
CA GLU A 63 4.33 -8.57 11.24
C GLU A 63 4.65 -7.78 12.52
N VAL A 64 5.08 -8.46 13.57
CA VAL A 64 5.43 -7.82 14.84
C VAL A 64 6.57 -6.82 14.65
N PHE A 65 7.60 -7.20 13.90
CA PHE A 65 8.71 -6.29 13.56
C PHE A 65 8.24 -5.00 12.89
N TYR A 66 7.38 -5.10 11.88
CA TYR A 66 6.89 -3.92 11.16
C TYR A 66 5.88 -3.11 11.96
N ILE A 67 5.05 -3.73 12.80
CA ILE A 67 4.18 -3.00 13.74
C ILE A 67 5.03 -2.15 14.70
N ASN A 68 6.10 -2.71 15.23
CA ASN A 68 7.03 -1.99 16.11
C ASN A 68 7.81 -0.89 15.38
N LYS A 69 8.14 -1.11 14.11
CA LYS A 69 8.89 -0.15 13.31
C LYS A 69 8.03 1.05 12.92
N TYR A 70 6.80 0.82 12.48
CA TYR A 70 5.94 1.83 11.87
C TYR A 70 4.90 2.43 12.81
N HIS A 71 4.55 1.76 13.91
CA HIS A 71 3.47 2.15 14.82
C HIS A 71 2.16 2.50 14.08
N PRO A 72 1.59 1.58 13.25
CA PRO A 72 0.45 1.90 12.44
C PRO A 72 -0.77 2.24 13.30
N ARG A 73 -1.54 3.24 12.86
CA ARG A 73 -2.68 3.76 13.61
C ARG A 73 -3.71 2.68 13.99
N TYR A 74 -3.96 1.73 13.12
CA TYR A 74 -4.99 0.72 13.30
C TYR A 74 -4.49 -0.59 13.94
N ASN A 75 -3.22 -0.67 14.31
CA ASN A 75 -2.64 -1.75 15.12
C ASN A 75 -2.48 -1.38 16.60
N ARG A 76 -3.26 -0.45 17.13
CA ARG A 76 -3.05 0.07 18.49
C ARG A 76 -3.13 -0.98 19.60
N LEU A 77 -3.91 -2.04 19.39
CA LEU A 77 -4.08 -3.12 20.35
C LEU A 77 -3.23 -4.36 20.01
N ASP A 78 -2.60 -4.34 18.83
CA ASP A 78 -1.78 -5.44 18.35
C ASP A 78 -0.30 -5.11 18.55
N HIS A 79 0.44 -5.97 19.17
CA HIS A 79 1.92 -6.06 19.17
C HIS A 79 2.74 -4.75 19.23
N GLN A 80 2.14 -3.58 19.45
CA GLN A 80 2.88 -2.31 19.52
C GLN A 80 3.83 -2.25 20.74
N ASN A 81 3.49 -3.00 21.78
CA ASN A 81 4.30 -3.10 22.98
C ASN A 81 5.18 -4.36 23.02
N ASP A 82 5.07 -5.23 22.01
CA ASP A 82 5.92 -6.39 21.89
C ASP A 82 7.28 -5.95 21.37
N HIS A 83 8.31 -6.21 22.16
CA HIS A 83 9.67 -5.89 21.78
C HIS A 83 10.34 -7.12 21.16
N LEU A 84 10.61 -7.07 19.88
CA LEU A 84 11.45 -8.06 19.21
C LEU A 84 12.91 -7.65 19.32
N ASN A 85 13.69 -8.46 19.99
CA ASN A 85 15.14 -8.31 20.02
C ASN A 85 15.78 -9.00 18.80
N ILE A 86 15.27 -8.67 17.60
CA ILE A 86 15.74 -9.21 16.32
C ILE A 86 16.31 -8.07 15.50
N GLN A 87 17.55 -8.26 15.03
CA GLN A 87 18.13 -7.42 14.00
C GLN A 87 17.87 -8.08 12.65
N VAL A 88 17.14 -7.38 11.79
CA VAL A 88 16.92 -7.80 10.42
C VAL A 88 18.04 -7.18 9.57
N ALA A 89 18.98 -8.01 9.12
CA ALA A 89 20.13 -7.55 8.35
C ALA A 89 19.73 -7.08 6.95
N ASP A 90 18.85 -7.83 6.29
CA ASP A 90 18.38 -7.54 4.93
C ASP A 90 16.85 -7.56 4.91
N GLU A 91 16.23 -6.40 4.92
CA GLU A 91 14.79 -6.28 4.74
C GLU A 91 14.43 -6.54 3.26
N LYS A 92 13.44 -7.41 3.03
CA LYS A 92 12.87 -7.59 1.70
C LYS A 92 12.11 -6.34 1.27
N GLU A 93 12.13 -6.07 -0.02
CA GLU A 93 11.35 -4.98 -0.59
C GLU A 93 9.85 -5.30 -0.58
N TRP A 94 9.05 -4.26 -0.39
CA TRP A 94 7.60 -4.34 -0.47
C TRP A 94 7.15 -4.34 -1.93
N GLU A 95 6.27 -5.26 -2.28
CA GLU A 95 5.64 -5.33 -3.60
C GLU A 95 4.22 -4.79 -3.55
N VAL A 96 3.82 -4.06 -4.57
CA VAL A 96 2.45 -3.53 -4.67
C VAL A 96 1.51 -4.66 -5.05
N TYR A 97 0.52 -4.94 -4.19
CA TYR A 97 -0.55 -5.88 -4.47
C TYR A 97 -1.69 -5.23 -5.26
N GLN A 98 -2.18 -4.09 -4.78
CA GLN A 98 -3.30 -3.38 -5.39
C GLN A 98 -3.23 -1.89 -5.11
N VAL A 99 -3.55 -1.09 -6.11
CA VAL A 99 -3.78 0.35 -5.99
C VAL A 99 -5.29 0.59 -6.01
N ILE A 100 -5.82 1.14 -4.92
CA ILE A 100 -7.25 1.40 -4.75
C ILE A 100 -7.60 2.83 -5.17
N LYS A 101 -6.76 3.79 -4.78
CA LYS A 101 -6.90 5.21 -5.11
C LYS A 101 -5.63 5.72 -5.76
N LYS A 102 -5.79 6.58 -6.76
CA LYS A 102 -4.63 7.30 -7.29
C LYS A 102 -4.06 8.19 -6.18
N PRO A 103 -2.72 8.30 -6.08
CA PRO A 103 -2.14 9.23 -5.13
C PRO A 103 -2.71 10.62 -5.36
N ASN A 104 -3.06 11.34 -4.28
CA ASN A 104 -3.27 12.77 -4.34
C ASN A 104 -1.91 13.40 -4.60
N ILE A 105 -1.54 13.47 -5.86
CA ILE A 105 -0.42 14.29 -6.27
C ILE A 105 -0.91 15.71 -6.07
N LYS A 106 -0.61 16.29 -4.91
CA LYS A 106 -0.55 17.73 -4.79
C LYS A 106 0.61 18.13 -5.68
N TYR A 107 0.28 18.42 -6.94
CA TYR A 107 1.14 19.29 -7.71
C TYR A 107 1.12 20.62 -6.94
N GLU A 108 2.11 20.85 -6.12
CA GLU A 108 2.42 22.21 -5.75
C GLU A 108 2.67 22.91 -7.08
N ALA A 109 1.71 23.73 -7.44
CA ALA A 109 1.75 24.52 -8.67
C ALA A 109 2.78 25.64 -8.50
N GLU A 110 4.04 25.28 -8.34
CA GLU A 110 5.12 26.26 -8.50
C GLU A 110 5.36 26.61 -9.96
N ASN A 111 4.82 25.85 -10.91
CA ASN A 111 4.89 26.21 -12.31
C ASN A 111 3.62 25.77 -13.05
N GLY A 112 2.58 26.59 -13.02
CA GLY A 112 1.34 26.39 -13.78
C GLY A 112 1.53 26.25 -15.30
N VAL A 113 2.71 26.55 -15.82
CA VAL A 113 3.09 26.42 -17.23
C VAL A 113 3.33 24.95 -17.61
N LEU A 114 3.92 24.13 -16.73
CA LEU A 114 4.20 22.71 -17.03
C LEU A 114 2.93 21.86 -17.12
N THR A 115 1.90 22.18 -16.34
CA THR A 115 0.61 21.46 -16.38
C THR A 115 -0.10 21.64 -17.71
N TRP A 116 -0.08 22.84 -18.27
CA TRP A 116 -0.67 23.14 -19.58
C TRP A 116 0.10 22.48 -20.72
N ILE A 117 1.43 22.39 -20.63
CA ILE A 117 2.27 21.73 -21.63
C ILE A 117 2.01 20.22 -21.64
N MET A 118 1.88 19.56 -20.47
CA MET A 118 1.59 18.12 -20.40
C MET A 118 0.20 17.77 -20.93
N TRP A 119 -0.84 18.56 -20.60
CA TRP A 119 -2.18 18.37 -21.14
C TRP A 119 -2.26 18.66 -22.63
N GLY A 120 -1.55 19.69 -23.09
CA GLY A 120 -1.46 20.04 -24.51
C GLY A 120 -0.76 18.95 -25.32
N ALA A 121 0.34 18.38 -24.83
CA ALA A 121 1.05 17.29 -25.50
C ALA A 121 0.23 16.00 -25.55
N LEU A 122 -0.52 15.68 -24.49
CA LEU A 122 -1.41 14.52 -24.45
C LEU A 122 -2.59 14.69 -25.43
N ALA A 123 -3.21 15.87 -25.47
CA ALA A 123 -4.29 16.19 -26.39
C ALA A 123 -3.83 16.15 -27.86
N TYR A 124 -2.62 16.63 -28.13
CA TYR A 124 -2.02 16.59 -29.46
C TYR A 124 -1.71 15.15 -29.92
N ALA A 125 -1.14 14.33 -29.05
CA ALA A 125 -0.87 12.92 -29.34
C ALA A 125 -2.16 12.12 -29.62
N ILE A 126 -3.23 12.39 -28.87
CA ILE A 126 -4.54 11.77 -29.08
C ILE A 126 -5.14 12.25 -30.42
N PHE A 127 -4.99 13.52 -30.74
CA PHE A 127 -5.47 14.08 -32.00
C PHE A 127 -4.74 13.46 -33.21
N GLU A 128 -3.42 13.34 -33.18
CA GLU A 128 -2.65 12.67 -34.23
C GLU A 128 -3.04 11.19 -34.38
N PHE A 129 -3.21 10.49 -33.30
CA PHE A 129 -3.62 9.08 -33.34
C PHE A 129 -5.00 8.88 -33.94
N LEU A 130 -5.96 9.75 -33.63
CA LEU A 130 -7.35 9.64 -34.13
C LEU A 130 -7.55 10.15 -35.56
N PHE A 131 -6.76 11.12 -36.02
CA PHE A 131 -6.99 11.79 -37.29
C PHE A 131 -5.94 11.53 -38.37
N LEU A 132 -4.74 11.11 -38.03
CA LEU A 132 -3.68 10.84 -39.00
C LEU A 132 -3.43 9.34 -39.25
N SER A 133 -4.09 8.46 -38.53
CA SER A 133 -4.02 6.99 -38.75
C SER A 133 -5.11 6.46 -39.68
N ARG A 134 -5.67 7.32 -40.56
CA ARG A 134 -6.58 6.90 -41.62
C ARG A 134 -5.84 6.80 -42.95
#